data_173006c56303889884f0077a7ed2d016
#
_entry.id   173006c56303889884f0077a7ed2d016
#
_cell.length_a   1.000
_cell.length_b   1.000
_cell.length_c   1.000
_cell.angle_alpha   90.00
_cell.angle_beta   90.00
_cell.angle_gamma   90.00
#
_symmetry.space_group_name_H-M   'P 1'
#
loop_
_entity.id
_entity.type
_entity.pdbx_description
1 polymer ?
#
loop_
_entity_poly.entity_id
_entity_poly.type
_entity_poly.pdbx_seq_one_letter_code
_entity_poly.pdbx_strand_id
1 'polypeptide(L)'
;MPDAPRKFIVDSGPLIALFDADDHYHRRALEFVRQSRAKLISTMAVITEAMYVLEDSLPARRNLLTWVQSGGLTLTEPELDDFERIMELIEKYADLPMDFADAVVVALCERLGITHVASVDRHFAIYRYKGRTKFINVFI
;
A
#
# COMPACT_ATOMS: atom_id res chain seq x y z
N MET A 1 -12.14 -24.04 12.21
CA MET A 1 -12.55 -22.63 12.24
C MET A 1 -12.10 -21.93 10.98
N PRO A 2 -13.02 -21.33 10.25
CA PRO A 2 -12.57 -20.50 9.15
C PRO A 2 -11.82 -19.30 9.71
N ASP A 3 -10.70 -18.98 9.10
CA ASP A 3 -9.96 -17.79 9.45
C ASP A 3 -10.80 -16.54 9.14
N ALA A 4 -10.68 -15.50 9.96
CA ALA A 4 -11.27 -14.21 9.65
C ALA A 4 -10.71 -13.72 8.32
N PRO A 5 -11.48 -12.97 7.49
CA PRO A 5 -10.94 -12.38 6.28
C PRO A 5 -9.70 -11.58 6.59
N ARG A 6 -8.60 -11.86 5.88
CA ARG A 6 -7.37 -11.11 6.05
C ARG A 6 -7.53 -9.71 5.47
N LYS A 7 -6.75 -8.79 5.99
CA LYS A 7 -6.67 -7.42 5.50
C LYS A 7 -5.25 -7.14 5.11
N PHE A 8 -5.05 -6.58 3.92
CA PHE A 8 -3.74 -6.18 3.43
C PHE A 8 -3.73 -4.69 3.17
N ILE A 9 -2.65 -4.01 3.54
CA ILE A 9 -2.42 -2.63 3.10
C ILE A 9 -1.66 -2.72 1.78
N VAL A 10 -2.14 -2.02 0.76
CA VAL A 10 -1.56 -2.02 -0.59
C VAL A 10 -0.85 -0.71 -0.84
N ASP A 11 0.43 -0.79 -1.17
CA ASP A 11 1.29 0.33 -1.54
C ASP A 11 1.12 0.69 -3.01
N SER A 12 1.78 1.76 -3.47
CA SER A 12 1.61 2.28 -4.84
C SER A 12 2.14 1.33 -5.92
N GLY A 13 3.24 0.62 -5.67
CA GLY A 13 3.84 -0.26 -6.68
C GLY A 13 2.89 -1.28 -7.27
N PRO A 14 2.20 -2.09 -6.46
CA PRO A 14 1.19 -3.01 -6.96
C PRO A 14 0.04 -2.34 -7.70
N LEU A 15 -0.39 -1.15 -7.27
CA LEU A 15 -1.45 -0.40 -7.96
C LEU A 15 -1.01 0.08 -9.33
N ILE A 16 0.19 0.63 -9.42
CA ILE A 16 0.78 1.05 -10.69
C ILE A 16 0.86 -0.16 -11.63
N ALA A 17 1.39 -1.26 -11.13
CA ALA A 17 1.55 -2.49 -11.92
C ALA A 17 0.21 -3.04 -12.41
N LEU A 18 -0.84 -2.92 -11.62
CA LEU A 18 -2.16 -3.42 -11.99
C LEU A 18 -2.73 -2.69 -13.22
N PHE A 19 -2.45 -1.40 -13.36
CA PHE A 19 -3.03 -0.56 -14.40
C PHE A 19 -2.06 -0.15 -15.51
N ASP A 20 -0.77 -0.49 -15.38
CA ASP A 20 0.24 -0.28 -16.40
C ASP A 20 0.67 -1.64 -16.97
N ALA A 21 0.19 -1.95 -18.17
CA ALA A 21 0.48 -3.23 -18.83
C ALA A 21 1.97 -3.43 -19.12
N ASP A 22 2.75 -2.36 -19.16
CA ASP A 22 4.20 -2.42 -19.42
C ASP A 22 5.03 -2.55 -18.13
N ASP A 23 4.39 -2.49 -16.97
CA ASP A 23 5.09 -2.63 -15.70
C ASP A 23 5.60 -4.06 -15.51
N HIS A 24 6.82 -4.18 -14.98
CA HIS A 24 7.44 -5.48 -14.72
C HIS A 24 6.54 -6.41 -13.90
N TYR A 25 5.79 -5.86 -12.94
CA TYR A 25 4.94 -6.62 -12.04
C TYR A 25 3.48 -6.70 -12.50
N HIS A 26 3.17 -6.30 -13.73
CA HIS A 26 1.78 -6.25 -14.19
C HIS A 26 1.05 -7.59 -14.02
N ARG A 27 1.65 -8.68 -14.53
CA ARG A 27 1.04 -10.00 -14.41
C ARG A 27 0.87 -10.44 -12.96
N ARG A 28 1.88 -10.17 -12.14
CA ARG A 28 1.83 -10.50 -10.72
C ARG A 28 0.70 -9.74 -10.01
N ALA A 29 0.50 -8.46 -10.36
CA ALA A 29 -0.57 -7.64 -9.81
C ALA A 29 -1.96 -8.18 -10.18
N LEU A 30 -2.14 -8.59 -11.44
CA LEU A 30 -3.39 -9.21 -11.88
C LEU A 30 -3.69 -10.49 -11.08
N GLU A 31 -2.70 -11.35 -10.93
CA GLU A 31 -2.84 -12.58 -10.16
C GLU A 31 -3.15 -12.30 -8.70
N PHE A 32 -2.45 -11.34 -8.12
CA PHE A 32 -2.65 -10.94 -6.73
C PHE A 32 -4.10 -10.52 -6.47
N VAL A 33 -4.66 -9.67 -7.32
CA VAL A 33 -6.05 -9.21 -7.17
C VAL A 33 -7.04 -10.34 -7.39
N ARG A 34 -6.80 -11.20 -8.38
CA ARG A 34 -7.69 -12.33 -8.68
C ARG A 34 -7.71 -13.38 -7.58
N GLN A 35 -6.55 -13.65 -6.98
CA GLN A 35 -6.40 -14.74 -6.01
C GLN A 35 -6.61 -14.29 -4.57
N SER A 36 -6.47 -13.00 -4.30
CA SER A 36 -6.61 -12.48 -2.94
C SER A 36 -8.05 -12.57 -2.48
N ARG A 37 -8.24 -13.15 -1.31
CA ARG A 37 -9.52 -13.15 -0.60
C ARG A 37 -9.53 -12.16 0.54
N ALA A 38 -8.44 -11.41 0.69
CA ALA A 38 -8.29 -10.39 1.71
C ALA A 38 -9.01 -9.11 1.29
N LYS A 39 -9.40 -8.33 2.28
CA LYS A 39 -9.81 -6.95 2.06
C LYS A 39 -8.57 -6.13 1.75
N LEU A 40 -8.57 -5.46 0.61
CA LEU A 40 -7.46 -4.61 0.18
C LEU A 40 -7.73 -3.18 0.65
N ILE A 41 -6.82 -2.65 1.42
CA ILE A 41 -6.92 -1.32 2.05
C ILE A 41 -5.76 -0.47 1.54
N SER A 42 -6.03 0.79 1.26
CA SER A 42 -4.99 1.75 0.92
C SER A 42 -5.37 3.13 1.45
N THR A 43 -4.68 4.15 1.01
CA THR A 43 -4.82 5.52 1.52
C THR A 43 -4.63 6.50 0.37
N MET A 44 -5.16 7.71 0.52
CA MET A 44 -5.05 8.75 -0.51
C MET A 44 -3.60 9.11 -0.83
N ALA A 45 -2.68 9.04 0.15
CA ALA A 45 -1.26 9.29 -0.12
C ALA A 45 -0.71 8.31 -1.17
N VAL A 46 -1.08 7.04 -1.07
CA VAL A 46 -0.70 6.00 -2.04
C VAL A 46 -1.36 6.25 -3.40
N ILE A 47 -2.65 6.59 -3.41
CA ILE A 47 -3.35 6.90 -4.66
C ILE A 47 -2.70 8.09 -5.37
N THR A 48 -2.34 9.13 -4.63
CA THR A 48 -1.67 10.31 -5.18
C THR A 48 -0.36 9.92 -5.87
N GLU A 49 0.44 9.09 -5.22
CA GLU A 49 1.71 8.61 -5.77
C GLU A 49 1.50 7.78 -7.04
N ALA A 50 0.55 6.85 -7.01
CA ALA A 50 0.22 6.03 -8.18
C ALA A 50 -0.28 6.87 -9.34
N MET A 51 -1.16 7.85 -9.09
CA MET A 51 -1.68 8.75 -10.12
C MET A 51 -0.58 9.59 -10.76
N TYR A 52 0.42 9.99 -9.98
CA TYR A 52 1.57 10.72 -10.50
C TYR A 52 2.40 9.86 -11.46
N VAL A 53 2.69 8.62 -11.07
CA VAL A 53 3.46 7.71 -11.91
C VAL A 53 2.70 7.35 -13.21
N LEU A 54 1.36 7.27 -13.14
CA LEU A 54 0.50 6.94 -14.28
C LEU A 54 0.11 8.18 -15.11
N GLU A 55 0.75 9.32 -14.91
CA GLU A 55 0.32 10.59 -15.52
C GLU A 55 0.30 10.57 -17.05
N ASP A 56 1.14 9.75 -17.69
CA ASP A 56 1.21 9.67 -19.15
C ASP A 56 0.11 8.79 -19.77
N SER A 57 -0.70 8.12 -18.94
CA SER A 57 -1.77 7.25 -19.43
C SER A 57 -3.12 7.63 -18.81
N LEU A 58 -3.90 8.39 -19.56
CA LEU A 58 -5.26 8.71 -19.12
C LEU A 58 -6.13 7.46 -18.89
N PRO A 59 -6.10 6.44 -19.77
CA PRO A 59 -6.84 5.20 -19.51
C PRO A 59 -6.43 4.49 -18.21
N ALA A 60 -5.13 4.41 -17.91
CA ALA A 60 -4.65 3.78 -16.68
C ALA A 60 -5.16 4.53 -15.45
N ARG A 61 -5.07 5.86 -15.46
CA ARG A 61 -5.55 6.71 -14.37
C ARG A 61 -7.05 6.55 -14.17
N ARG A 62 -7.82 6.55 -15.26
CA ARG A 62 -9.27 6.36 -15.22
C ARG A 62 -9.62 4.99 -14.65
N ASN A 63 -8.93 3.95 -15.10
CA ASN A 63 -9.19 2.58 -14.66
C ASN A 63 -8.89 2.39 -13.17
N LEU A 64 -7.80 2.99 -12.67
CA LEU A 64 -7.49 2.96 -11.25
C LEU A 64 -8.62 3.60 -10.43
N LEU A 65 -9.05 4.80 -10.80
CA LEU A 65 -10.09 5.51 -10.06
C LEU A 65 -11.44 4.78 -10.12
N THR A 66 -11.77 4.23 -11.28
CA THR A 66 -13.01 3.44 -11.44
C THR A 66 -13.00 2.20 -10.56
N TRP A 67 -11.85 1.52 -10.50
CA TRP A 67 -11.71 0.33 -9.66
C TRP A 67 -11.84 0.66 -8.17
N VAL A 68 -11.24 1.75 -7.73
CA VAL A 68 -11.39 2.23 -6.34
C VAL A 68 -12.85 2.56 -6.04
N GLN A 69 -13.50 3.30 -6.93
CA GLN A 69 -14.91 3.68 -6.79
C GLN A 69 -15.83 2.45 -6.71
N SER A 70 -15.48 1.40 -7.44
CA SER A 70 -16.26 0.14 -7.48
C SER A 70 -15.99 -0.79 -6.29
N GLY A 71 -15.13 -0.39 -5.37
CA GLY A 71 -14.85 -1.16 -4.15
C GLY A 71 -13.65 -2.09 -4.24
N GLY A 72 -12.79 -1.92 -5.26
CA GLY A 72 -11.55 -2.72 -5.36
C GLY A 72 -10.59 -2.46 -4.22
N LEU A 73 -10.56 -1.23 -3.73
CA LEU A 73 -9.84 -0.83 -2.52
C LEU A 73 -10.81 -0.19 -1.53
N THR A 74 -10.54 -0.42 -0.25
CA THR A 74 -11.12 0.39 0.82
C THR A 74 -10.11 1.45 1.21
N LEU A 75 -10.50 2.72 1.17
CA LEU A 75 -9.60 3.81 1.56
C LEU A 75 -9.75 4.11 3.04
N THR A 76 -8.63 4.15 3.74
CA THR A 76 -8.54 4.53 5.16
C THR A 76 -7.46 5.57 5.30
N GLU A 77 -7.78 6.67 5.99
CA GLU A 77 -6.88 7.80 6.10
C GLU A 77 -6.31 7.94 7.51
N PRO A 78 -5.12 8.54 7.64
CA PRO A 78 -4.60 8.84 8.97
C PRO A 78 -5.47 9.88 9.66
N GLU A 79 -5.56 9.77 10.98
CA GLU A 79 -6.18 10.78 11.85
C GLU A 79 -5.09 11.74 12.32
N LEU A 80 -5.50 12.89 12.86
CA LEU A 80 -4.53 13.89 13.35
C LEU A 80 -3.58 13.30 14.39
N ASP A 81 -4.07 12.39 15.23
CA ASP A 81 -3.24 11.74 16.25
C ASP A 81 -2.16 10.83 15.64
N ASP A 82 -2.34 10.38 14.41
CA ASP A 82 -1.34 9.55 13.73
C ASP A 82 -0.12 10.35 13.27
N PHE A 83 -0.22 11.67 13.18
CA PHE A 83 0.85 12.51 12.62
C PHE A 83 2.12 12.48 13.45
N GLU A 84 2.02 12.38 14.76
CA GLU A 84 3.19 12.24 15.63
C GLU A 84 3.98 10.98 15.28
N ARG A 85 3.28 9.86 15.11
CA ARG A 85 3.91 8.60 14.74
C ARG A 85 4.49 8.66 13.32
N ILE A 86 3.79 9.30 12.39
CA ILE A 86 4.29 9.50 11.02
C ILE A 86 5.61 10.27 11.04
N MET A 87 5.71 11.35 11.82
CA MET A 87 6.96 12.12 11.95
C MET A 87 8.08 11.28 12.56
N GLU A 88 7.78 10.51 13.62
CA GLU A 88 8.76 9.61 14.23
C GLU A 88 9.32 8.60 13.23
N LEU A 89 8.45 8.03 12.38
CA LEU A 89 8.85 7.07 11.36
C LEU A 89 9.76 7.70 10.32
N ILE A 90 9.41 8.87 9.82
CA ILE A 90 10.22 9.60 8.82
C ILE A 90 11.61 9.91 9.38
N GLU A 91 11.67 10.34 10.64
CA GLU A 91 12.96 10.63 11.31
C GLU A 91 13.78 9.36 11.52
N LYS A 92 13.13 8.29 11.99
CA LYS A 92 13.81 7.01 12.27
C LYS A 92 14.42 6.42 11.01
N TYR A 93 13.71 6.49 9.88
CA TYR A 93 14.14 5.89 8.63
C TYR A 93 14.63 6.92 7.61
N ALA A 94 15.13 8.06 8.08
CA ALA A 94 15.61 9.15 7.22
C ALA A 94 16.69 8.70 6.23
N ASP A 95 17.52 7.74 6.63
CA ASP A 95 18.62 7.23 5.80
C ASP A 95 18.17 6.33 4.66
N LEU A 96 16.93 5.84 4.68
CA LEU A 96 16.45 4.88 3.67
C LEU A 96 15.93 5.47 2.36
N PRO A 97 15.58 6.73 2.13
CA PRO A 97 14.73 7.63 2.90
C PRO A 97 13.27 7.21 2.82
N MET A 98 12.62 7.09 3.94
CA MET A 98 11.18 6.82 4.01
C MET A 98 10.42 8.06 3.54
N ASP A 99 9.55 7.91 2.54
CA ASP A 99 8.69 9.02 2.11
C ASP A 99 7.40 9.08 2.94
N PHE A 100 6.60 10.13 2.69
CA PHE A 100 5.36 10.33 3.42
C PHE A 100 4.38 9.17 3.24
N ALA A 101 4.22 8.70 2.01
CA ALA A 101 3.28 7.59 1.75
C ALA A 101 3.69 6.31 2.50
N ASP A 102 5.00 5.98 2.52
CA ASP A 102 5.51 4.84 3.29
C ASP A 102 5.20 4.98 4.78
N ALA A 103 5.44 6.16 5.33
CA ALA A 103 5.20 6.43 6.74
C ALA A 103 3.70 6.33 7.08
N VAL A 104 2.84 6.84 6.20
CA VAL A 104 1.37 6.72 6.37
C VAL A 104 0.96 5.25 6.35
N VAL A 105 1.49 4.46 5.42
CA VAL A 105 1.19 3.02 5.33
C VAL A 105 1.58 2.31 6.63
N VAL A 106 2.78 2.54 7.14
CA VAL A 106 3.23 1.91 8.39
C VAL A 106 2.35 2.35 9.57
N ALA A 107 2.06 3.64 9.69
CA ALA A 107 1.22 4.15 10.77
C ALA A 107 -0.21 3.57 10.74
N LEU A 108 -0.79 3.45 9.54
CA LEU A 108 -2.10 2.81 9.36
C LEU A 108 -2.06 1.32 9.72
N CYS A 109 -1.01 0.61 9.33
CA CYS A 109 -0.82 -0.78 9.72
C CYS A 109 -0.86 -0.92 11.23
N GLU A 110 -0.16 -0.05 11.95
CA GLU A 110 -0.09 -0.09 13.40
C GLU A 110 -1.44 0.20 14.05
N ARG A 111 -2.16 1.19 13.55
CA ARG A 111 -3.48 1.57 14.10
C ARG A 111 -4.54 0.50 13.82
N LEU A 112 -4.50 -0.10 12.63
CA LEU A 112 -5.49 -1.09 12.20
C LEU A 112 -5.13 -2.52 12.61
N GLY A 113 -3.94 -2.74 13.18
CA GLY A 113 -3.51 -4.08 13.56
C GLY A 113 -3.18 -4.98 12.37
N ILE A 114 -2.65 -4.41 11.29
CA ILE A 114 -2.35 -5.14 10.05
C ILE A 114 -0.85 -5.27 9.88
N THR A 115 -0.35 -6.50 9.72
CA THR A 115 1.07 -6.76 9.51
C THR A 115 1.39 -7.20 8.07
N HIS A 116 0.37 -7.38 7.24
CA HIS A 116 0.52 -7.83 5.86
C HIS A 116 0.42 -6.63 4.91
N VAL A 117 1.45 -6.43 4.11
CA VAL A 117 1.52 -5.35 3.11
C VAL A 117 1.77 -5.93 1.73
N ALA A 118 1.24 -5.27 0.72
CA ALA A 118 1.55 -5.57 -0.67
C ALA A 118 2.38 -4.41 -1.22
N SER A 119 3.65 -4.63 -1.50
CA SER A 119 4.57 -3.60 -1.97
C SER A 119 5.63 -4.19 -2.89
N VAL A 120 6.17 -3.37 -3.77
CA VAL A 120 7.38 -3.68 -4.55
C VAL A 120 8.61 -3.02 -3.91
N ASP A 121 8.43 -2.21 -2.88
CA ASP A 121 9.51 -1.52 -2.19
C ASP A 121 10.16 -2.46 -1.18
N ARG A 122 11.43 -2.78 -1.43
CA ARG A 122 12.21 -3.67 -0.56
C ARG A 122 12.47 -3.10 0.83
N HIS A 123 12.28 -1.81 1.02
CA HIS A 123 12.42 -1.18 2.33
C HIS A 123 11.40 -1.71 3.34
N PHE A 124 10.27 -2.25 2.89
CA PHE A 124 9.32 -2.90 3.79
C PHE A 124 9.88 -4.16 4.48
N ALA A 125 10.99 -4.71 3.99
CA ALA A 125 11.72 -5.74 4.72
C ALA A 125 12.52 -5.16 5.90
N ILE A 126 12.75 -3.85 5.91
CA ILE A 126 13.51 -3.14 6.95
C ILE A 126 12.59 -2.46 7.94
N TYR A 127 11.49 -1.85 7.48
CA TYR A 127 10.51 -1.21 8.35
C TYR A 127 9.94 -2.22 9.34
N ARG A 128 9.54 -1.77 10.52
CA ARG A 128 9.00 -2.63 11.57
C ARG A 128 7.65 -2.14 12.05
N TYR A 129 6.74 -3.06 12.23
CA TYR A 129 5.44 -2.84 12.86
C TYR A 129 5.66 -2.60 14.35
N LYS A 130 5.23 -1.45 14.86
CA LYS A 130 5.42 -1.03 16.25
C LYS A 130 6.88 -1.14 16.71
N GLY A 131 7.81 -0.91 15.78
CA GLY A 131 9.24 -0.91 16.08
C GLY A 131 9.88 -2.28 16.30
N ARG A 132 9.13 -3.37 16.17
CA ARG A 132 9.62 -4.71 16.53
C ARG A 132 9.36 -5.78 15.49
N THR A 133 8.12 -5.90 15.02
CA THR A 133 7.66 -7.03 14.21
C THR A 133 7.93 -6.77 12.73
N LYS A 134 8.41 -7.78 12.03
CA LYS A 134 8.58 -7.70 10.58
C LYS A 134 7.22 -7.65 9.89
N PHE A 135 7.13 -6.82 8.86
CA PHE A 135 6.00 -6.90 7.95
C PHE A 135 6.10 -8.17 7.10
N ILE A 136 4.96 -8.71 6.74
CA ILE A 136 4.86 -9.82 5.79
C ILE A 136 4.44 -9.21 4.46
N ASN A 137 5.35 -9.23 3.47
CA ASN A 137 5.03 -8.75 2.14
C ASN A 137 4.34 -9.87 1.36
N VAL A 138 3.07 -9.65 1.01
CA VAL A 138 2.26 -10.65 0.30
C VAL A 138 2.34 -10.52 -1.22
N PHE A 139 3.13 -9.57 -1.72
CA PHE A 139 3.22 -9.29 -3.15
C PHE A 139 4.51 -9.81 -3.79
N ILE A 140 5.64 -9.58 -3.16
CA ILE A 140 6.94 -10.06 -3.65
C ILE A 140 7.65 -10.93 -2.63
#